data_3649aa73e8a9ece79180b5c906229212
#
_entry.id   3649aa73e8a9ece79180b5c906229212
#
_cell.length_a   1.000
_cell.length_b   1.000
_cell.length_c   1.000
_cell.angle_alpha   90.00
_cell.angle_beta   90.00
_cell.angle_gamma   90.00
#
_symmetry.space_group_name_H-M   'P 1'
#
loop_
_entity.id
_entity.type
_entity.pdbx_description
1 polymer ?
#
loop_
_entity_poly.entity_id
_entity_poly.type
_entity_poly.pdbx_seq_one_letter_code
_entity_poly.pdbx_strand_id
1 'polypeptide(L)'
;MKTYYTLKHWLKLLRWRARRARAAVRWGQDALASAPVVFGNAMPKSGSHLLTQILEGLVHLGPFVNPGFPPVNRTEANMPLPEEKVIAAIQRMQPGDIRYGYIHAREPYLSLLTQANRATIFIYRDPRDMLVSHVFYATDMYPDHGMHAYYTQSLDSMEARLNAAIEGVTKPGAE
;
A
#
# COMPACT_ATOMS: atom_id res chain seq x y z
N MET A 1 6.75 2.26 -25.37
CA MET A 1 6.15 2.13 -24.03
C MET A 1 7.15 1.71 -22.95
N LYS A 2 8.02 0.70 -23.13
CA LYS A 2 9.04 0.27 -22.13
C LYS A 2 9.99 1.38 -21.67
N THR A 3 10.46 2.24 -22.59
CA THR A 3 11.44 3.31 -22.30
C THR A 3 10.91 4.39 -21.38
N TYR A 4 9.63 4.76 -21.49
CA TYR A 4 8.99 5.79 -20.65
C TYR A 4 8.82 5.34 -19.19
N TYR A 5 8.48 4.06 -18.96
CA TYR A 5 8.41 3.49 -17.61
C TYR A 5 9.78 3.43 -16.94
N THR A 6 10.83 3.15 -17.71
CA THR A 6 12.21 3.13 -17.22
C THR A 6 12.65 4.51 -16.74
N LEU A 7 12.37 5.58 -17.52
CA LEU A 7 12.73 6.96 -17.18
C LEU A 7 12.01 7.43 -15.89
N LYS A 8 10.68 7.17 -15.76
CA LYS A 8 9.93 7.49 -14.55
C LYS A 8 10.50 6.79 -13.31
N HIS A 9 10.88 5.53 -13.45
CA HIS A 9 11.48 4.78 -12.37
C HIS A 9 12.83 5.37 -11.93
N TRP A 10 13.70 5.73 -12.89
CA TRP A 10 14.97 6.40 -12.61
C TRP A 10 14.80 7.75 -11.91
N LEU A 11 13.85 8.55 -12.36
CA LEU A 11 13.54 9.83 -11.71
C LEU A 11 13.07 9.66 -10.25
N LYS A 12 12.29 8.61 -9.96
CA LYS A 12 11.89 8.30 -8.58
C LYS A 12 13.07 7.86 -7.72
N LEU A 13 13.97 7.05 -8.25
CA LEU A 13 15.19 6.66 -7.55
C LEU A 13 16.09 7.87 -7.24
N LEU A 14 16.25 8.80 -8.19
CA LEU A 14 16.99 10.02 -7.97
C LEU A 14 16.34 10.91 -6.91
N ARG A 15 15.01 11.06 -6.94
CA ARG A 15 14.26 11.79 -5.92
C ARG A 15 14.40 11.15 -4.54
N TRP A 16 14.33 9.84 -4.45
CA TRP A 16 14.56 9.12 -3.20
C TRP A 16 15.97 9.37 -2.66
N ARG A 17 17.01 9.25 -3.50
CA ARG A 17 18.39 9.56 -3.08
C ARG A 17 18.55 11.00 -2.59
N ALA A 18 17.95 11.96 -3.31
CA ALA A 18 17.97 13.37 -2.90
C ALA A 18 17.25 13.60 -1.56
N ARG A 19 16.12 12.92 -1.32
CA ARG A 19 15.40 12.99 -0.04
C ARG A 19 16.22 12.38 1.09
N ARG A 20 16.91 11.26 0.87
CA ARG A 20 17.83 10.66 1.85
C ARG A 20 18.99 11.58 2.17
N ALA A 21 19.62 12.20 1.17
CA ALA A 21 20.69 13.17 1.40
C ALA A 21 20.21 14.36 2.24
N ARG A 22 19.02 14.90 1.95
CA ARG A 22 18.41 15.97 2.77
C ARG A 22 18.11 15.53 4.19
N ALA A 23 17.61 14.32 4.40
CA ALA A 23 17.38 13.77 5.73
C ALA A 23 18.70 13.61 6.50
N ALA A 24 19.75 13.12 5.85
CA ALA A 24 21.09 13.00 6.45
C ALA A 24 21.67 14.35 6.85
N VAL A 25 21.47 15.40 6.03
CA VAL A 25 21.90 16.78 6.38
C VAL A 25 21.09 17.33 7.55
N ARG A 26 19.77 17.11 7.57
CA ARG A 26 18.88 17.66 8.59
C ARG A 26 19.03 16.97 9.95
N TRP A 27 19.15 15.65 9.97
CA TRP A 27 19.06 14.83 11.17
C TRP A 27 20.39 14.20 11.60
N GLY A 28 21.39 14.22 10.73
CA GLY A 28 22.65 13.51 10.90
C GLY A 28 22.68 12.14 10.21
N GLN A 29 23.83 11.77 9.70
CA GLN A 29 24.05 10.50 8.97
C GLN A 29 23.84 9.31 9.90
N ASP A 30 24.36 9.39 11.13
CA ASP A 30 24.23 8.31 12.12
C ASP A 30 22.78 8.12 12.57
N ALA A 31 22.03 9.20 12.76
CA ALA A 31 20.62 9.14 13.10
C ALA A 31 19.80 8.46 11.97
N LEU A 32 20.09 8.79 10.71
CA LEU A 32 19.44 8.13 9.57
C LEU A 32 19.83 6.66 9.44
N ALA A 33 21.10 6.33 9.69
CA ALA A 33 21.61 4.96 9.60
C ALA A 33 21.08 4.04 10.72
N SER A 34 20.78 4.61 11.89
CA SER A 34 20.21 3.88 13.04
C SER A 34 18.69 3.88 13.10
N ALA A 35 18.02 4.67 12.25
CA ALA A 35 16.57 4.72 12.21
C ALA A 35 15.96 3.38 11.73
N PRO A 36 14.85 2.94 12.31
CA PRO A 36 14.19 1.74 11.83
C PRO A 36 13.63 1.95 10.41
N VAL A 37 13.50 0.86 9.68
CA VAL A 37 12.65 0.83 8.49
C VAL A 37 11.19 0.87 8.93
N VAL A 38 10.39 1.79 8.40
CA VAL A 38 8.97 1.91 8.75
C VAL A 38 8.10 1.36 7.64
N PHE A 39 7.26 0.41 7.97
CA PHE A 39 6.30 -0.17 7.05
C PHE A 39 4.86 0.04 7.52
N GLY A 40 4.07 0.74 6.73
CA GLY A 40 2.64 0.87 6.95
C GLY A 40 1.88 -0.25 6.25
N ASN A 41 1.07 -0.99 6.97
CA ASN A 41 0.20 -2.01 6.38
C ASN A 41 -1.27 -1.67 6.62
N ALA A 42 -2.09 -1.80 5.60
CA ALA A 42 -3.52 -1.55 5.67
C ALA A 42 -4.30 -2.65 4.95
N MET A 43 -5.52 -2.86 5.38
CA MET A 43 -6.49 -3.57 4.55
C MET A 43 -7.18 -2.57 3.59
N PRO A 44 -7.63 -3.01 2.42
CA PRO A 44 -8.47 -2.16 1.57
C PRO A 44 -9.67 -1.62 2.35
N LYS A 45 -9.99 -0.33 2.18
CA LYS A 45 -11.10 0.35 2.88
C LYS A 45 -10.98 0.48 4.41
N SER A 46 -9.81 0.18 5.00
CA SER A 46 -9.55 0.34 6.44
C SER A 46 -8.98 1.70 6.85
N GLY A 47 -8.77 2.63 5.90
CA GLY A 47 -8.19 3.95 6.19
C GLY A 47 -6.76 4.13 5.70
N SER A 48 -6.40 3.54 4.56
CA SER A 48 -5.06 3.66 3.96
C SER A 48 -4.63 5.11 3.70
N HIS A 49 -5.57 6.03 3.44
CA HIS A 49 -5.27 7.46 3.33
C HIS A 49 -4.80 8.06 4.68
N LEU A 50 -5.47 7.71 5.78
CA LEU A 50 -5.02 8.11 7.11
C LEU A 50 -3.63 7.53 7.42
N LEU A 51 -3.41 6.26 7.10
CA LEU A 51 -2.09 5.64 7.27
C LEU A 51 -1.01 6.41 6.52
N THR A 52 -1.24 6.76 5.25
CA THR A 52 -0.25 7.51 4.46
C THR A 52 0.01 8.90 5.01
N GLN A 53 -0.99 9.58 5.59
CA GLN A 53 -0.81 10.85 6.28
C GLN A 53 0.03 10.72 7.55
N ILE A 54 -0.21 9.68 8.36
CA ILE A 54 0.60 9.38 9.55
C ILE A 54 2.05 9.12 9.15
N LEU A 55 2.27 8.29 8.13
CA LEU A 55 3.60 7.97 7.62
C LEU A 55 4.34 9.21 7.08
N GLU A 56 3.63 10.12 6.40
CA GLU A 56 4.21 11.38 5.94
C GLU A 56 4.55 12.30 7.12
N GLY A 57 3.71 12.30 8.16
CA GLY A 57 4.00 13.02 9.41
C GLY A 57 5.32 12.60 10.04
N LEU A 58 5.67 11.32 10.01
CA LEU A 58 6.95 10.83 10.55
C LEU A 58 8.18 11.44 9.87
N VAL A 59 8.10 11.80 8.60
CA VAL A 59 9.19 12.46 7.86
C VAL A 59 9.54 13.83 8.48
N HIS A 60 8.58 14.47 9.12
CA HIS A 60 8.79 15.76 9.78
C HIS A 60 9.29 15.63 11.21
N LEU A 61 9.10 14.47 11.83
CA LEU A 61 9.42 14.23 13.26
C LEU A 61 10.74 13.52 13.49
N GLY A 62 11.38 12.95 12.47
CA GLY A 62 12.60 12.19 12.64
C GLY A 62 13.35 11.93 11.33
N PRO A 63 14.44 11.13 11.39
CA PRO A 63 15.30 10.83 10.26
C PRO A 63 14.63 9.80 9.30
N PHE A 64 13.45 10.14 8.84
CA PHE A 64 12.65 9.28 7.97
C PHE A 64 12.52 9.84 6.56
N VAL A 65 12.39 8.94 5.60
CA VAL A 65 12.31 9.26 4.17
C VAL A 65 11.16 8.50 3.52
N ASN A 66 10.15 9.25 3.07
CA ASN A 66 9.14 8.70 2.17
C ASN A 66 9.67 8.75 0.73
N PRO A 67 9.97 7.63 0.05
CA PRO A 67 10.49 7.63 -1.31
C PRO A 67 9.46 8.07 -2.36
N GLY A 68 8.16 8.10 -2.03
CA GLY A 68 7.09 8.45 -2.97
C GLY A 68 6.81 7.36 -4.01
N PHE A 69 7.11 6.11 -3.70
CA PHE A 69 6.72 4.97 -4.52
C PHE A 69 5.27 4.55 -4.23
N PRO A 70 4.60 3.86 -5.16
CA PRO A 70 3.28 3.28 -4.90
C PRO A 70 3.35 2.22 -3.79
N PRO A 71 2.20 1.68 -3.34
CA PRO A 71 2.18 0.55 -2.42
C PRO A 71 3.09 -0.57 -2.91
N VAL A 72 3.83 -1.23 -2.02
CA VAL A 72 4.85 -2.24 -2.41
C VAL A 72 4.30 -3.38 -3.25
N ASN A 73 3.01 -3.67 -3.12
CA ASN A 73 2.30 -4.73 -3.84
C ASN A 73 1.47 -4.25 -5.05
N ARG A 74 1.64 -2.97 -5.46
CA ARG A 74 0.91 -2.38 -6.58
C ARG A 74 1.85 -1.64 -7.53
N THR A 75 1.47 -1.64 -8.81
CA THR A 75 2.09 -0.76 -9.82
C THR A 75 1.53 0.67 -9.72
N GLU A 76 2.11 1.60 -10.50
CA GLU A 76 1.57 2.97 -10.66
C GLU A 76 0.12 3.00 -11.18
N ALA A 77 -0.27 2.00 -11.95
CA ALA A 77 -1.63 1.83 -12.46
C ALA A 77 -2.52 1.02 -11.50
N ASN A 78 -2.12 0.91 -10.22
CA ASN A 78 -2.82 0.15 -9.17
C ASN A 78 -3.03 -1.35 -9.48
N MET A 79 -2.26 -1.92 -10.40
CA MET A 79 -2.28 -3.35 -10.70
C MET A 79 -1.44 -4.13 -9.69
N PRO A 80 -1.84 -5.37 -9.30
CA PRO A 80 -1.07 -6.18 -8.38
C PRO A 80 0.31 -6.53 -8.95
N LEU A 81 1.31 -6.61 -8.09
CA LEU A 81 2.64 -7.07 -8.42
C LEU A 81 2.82 -8.55 -8.04
N PRO A 82 3.62 -9.31 -8.79
CA PRO A 82 4.05 -10.66 -8.40
C PRO A 82 4.73 -10.67 -7.05
N GLU A 83 4.56 -11.75 -6.30
CA GLU A 83 5.05 -11.88 -4.91
C GLU A 83 6.55 -11.66 -4.77
N GLU A 84 7.35 -12.20 -5.67
CA GLU A 84 8.81 -12.04 -5.68
C GLU A 84 9.24 -10.56 -5.81
N LYS A 85 8.46 -9.74 -6.54
CA LYS A 85 8.73 -8.30 -6.66
C LYS A 85 8.36 -7.54 -5.39
N VAL A 86 7.30 -7.97 -4.71
CA VAL A 86 6.88 -7.40 -3.42
C VAL A 86 7.94 -7.71 -2.36
N ILE A 87 8.37 -8.95 -2.26
CA ILE A 87 9.45 -9.39 -1.36
C ILE A 87 10.72 -8.57 -1.60
N ALA A 88 11.16 -8.49 -2.85
CA ALA A 88 12.35 -7.72 -3.22
C ALA A 88 12.21 -6.23 -2.89
N ALA A 89 11.01 -5.64 -3.03
CA ALA A 89 10.76 -4.24 -2.69
C ALA A 89 10.87 -4.01 -1.17
N ILE A 90 10.38 -4.94 -0.35
CA ILE A 90 10.47 -4.86 1.12
C ILE A 90 11.93 -5.06 1.58
N GLN A 91 12.65 -6.03 1.00
CA GLN A 91 14.04 -6.32 1.35
C GLN A 91 15.00 -5.16 1.01
N ARG A 92 14.72 -4.40 -0.05
CA ARG A 92 15.54 -3.25 -0.49
C ARG A 92 15.36 -1.98 0.33
N MET A 93 14.42 -1.96 1.26
CA MET A 93 14.23 -0.82 2.14
C MET A 93 15.46 -0.61 3.02
N GLN A 94 15.91 0.62 3.11
CA GLN A 94 17.07 1.02 3.89
C GLN A 94 16.63 1.66 5.21
N PRO A 95 17.52 1.71 6.25
CA PRO A 95 17.24 2.43 7.48
C PRO A 95 16.65 3.83 7.22
N GLY A 96 15.60 4.17 7.95
CA GLY A 96 14.86 5.41 7.77
C GLY A 96 13.86 5.44 6.61
N ASP A 97 13.83 4.44 5.72
CA ASP A 97 12.82 4.40 4.65
C ASP A 97 11.43 4.11 5.21
N ILE A 98 10.44 4.82 4.67
CA ILE A 98 9.03 4.59 4.92
C ILE A 98 8.38 4.03 3.65
N ARG A 99 7.70 2.90 3.75
CA ARG A 99 6.87 2.34 2.68
C ARG A 99 5.53 1.87 3.23
N TYR A 100 4.59 1.61 2.36
CA TYR A 100 3.32 1.02 2.73
C TYR A 100 2.83 0.01 1.69
N GLY A 101 1.84 -0.78 2.09
CA GLY A 101 1.21 -1.75 1.19
C GLY A 101 -0.04 -2.37 1.78
N TYR A 102 -0.57 -3.33 1.05
CA TYR A 102 -1.70 -4.17 1.43
C TYR A 102 -1.20 -5.60 1.45
N ILE A 103 -0.53 -5.97 2.55
CA ILE A 103 0.20 -7.23 2.66
C ILE A 103 -0.55 -8.17 3.60
N HIS A 104 -0.75 -9.40 3.17
CA HIS A 104 -1.36 -10.44 4.00
C HIS A 104 -0.43 -10.85 5.14
N ALA A 105 -1.02 -11.13 6.32
CA ALA A 105 -0.30 -11.61 7.50
C ALA A 105 0.05 -13.12 7.34
N ARG A 106 0.95 -13.43 6.44
CA ARG A 106 1.45 -14.79 6.18
C ARG A 106 2.94 -14.76 5.83
N GLU A 107 3.59 -15.90 5.92
CA GLU A 107 4.95 -16.03 5.39
C GLU A 107 5.00 -15.87 3.86
N PRO A 108 6.08 -15.27 3.34
CA PRO A 108 7.29 -14.79 4.04
C PRO A 108 7.18 -13.37 4.59
N TYR A 109 6.03 -12.70 4.48
CA TYR A 109 5.88 -11.30 4.86
C TYR A 109 6.00 -11.06 6.36
N LEU A 110 5.50 -11.98 7.19
CA LEU A 110 5.63 -11.87 8.65
C LEU A 110 7.11 -11.80 9.04
N SER A 111 7.92 -12.75 8.59
CA SER A 111 9.36 -12.76 8.87
C SER A 111 10.08 -11.52 8.36
N LEU A 112 9.65 -10.96 7.21
CA LEU A 112 10.26 -9.74 6.66
C LEU A 112 9.89 -8.48 7.44
N LEU A 113 8.64 -8.38 7.93
CA LEU A 113 8.11 -7.17 8.54
C LEU A 113 8.32 -7.10 10.06
N THR A 114 8.69 -8.21 10.70
CA THR A 114 8.93 -8.30 12.16
C THR A 114 10.42 -8.35 12.54
N GLN A 115 11.32 -8.03 11.61
CA GLN A 115 12.75 -7.93 11.91
C GLN A 115 13.05 -6.83 12.95
N ALA A 116 14.07 -7.02 13.76
CA ALA A 116 14.42 -6.14 14.89
C ALA A 116 14.62 -4.65 14.50
N ASN A 117 15.06 -4.39 13.26
CA ASN A 117 15.29 -3.03 12.76
C ASN A 117 14.09 -2.47 11.96
N ARG A 118 12.91 -3.07 12.10
CA ARG A 118 11.68 -2.67 11.41
C ARG A 118 10.58 -2.31 12.39
N ALA A 119 9.87 -1.23 12.07
CA ALA A 119 8.65 -0.84 12.75
C ALA A 119 7.47 -0.99 11.79
N THR A 120 6.52 -1.85 12.10
CA THR A 120 5.33 -2.07 11.28
C THR A 120 4.12 -1.43 11.96
N ILE A 121 3.45 -0.54 11.24
CA ILE A 121 2.20 0.09 11.66
C ILE A 121 1.08 -0.58 10.87
N PHE A 122 0.16 -1.23 11.56
CA PHE A 122 -1.00 -1.85 10.93
C PHE A 122 -2.26 -1.07 11.26
N ILE A 123 -3.00 -0.67 10.22
CA ILE A 123 -4.31 -0.05 10.38
C ILE A 123 -5.39 -1.03 9.94
N TYR A 124 -6.38 -1.20 10.81
CA TYR A 124 -7.54 -2.05 10.55
C TYR A 124 -8.83 -1.32 10.92
N ARG A 125 -9.94 -1.83 10.45
CA ARG A 125 -11.27 -1.30 10.69
C ARG A 125 -12.24 -2.46 10.90
N ASP A 126 -13.41 -2.21 11.50
CA ASP A 126 -14.48 -3.20 11.58
C ASP A 126 -14.77 -3.76 10.18
N PRO A 127 -14.72 -5.09 9.98
CA PRO A 127 -14.95 -5.71 8.68
C PRO A 127 -16.30 -5.35 8.06
N ARG A 128 -17.33 -5.14 8.87
CA ARG A 128 -18.67 -4.72 8.42
C ARG A 128 -18.61 -3.34 7.76
N ASP A 129 -17.93 -2.40 8.39
CA ASP A 129 -17.72 -1.05 7.86
C ASP A 129 -16.86 -1.07 6.59
N MET A 130 -15.89 -1.99 6.52
CA MET A 130 -15.05 -2.15 5.32
C MET A 130 -15.89 -2.63 4.13
N LEU A 131 -16.79 -3.59 4.34
CA LEU A 131 -17.68 -4.11 3.30
C LEU A 131 -18.67 -3.05 2.83
N VAL A 132 -19.30 -2.31 3.73
CA VAL A 132 -20.16 -1.18 3.38
C VAL A 132 -19.40 -0.15 2.55
N SER A 133 -18.21 0.25 3.02
CA SER A 133 -17.34 1.19 2.30
C SER A 133 -16.89 0.65 0.94
N HIS A 134 -16.69 -0.66 0.81
CA HIS A 134 -16.32 -1.29 -0.45
C HIS A 134 -17.46 -1.25 -1.46
N VAL A 135 -18.68 -1.58 -1.05
CA VAL A 135 -19.86 -1.54 -1.92
C VAL A 135 -20.09 -0.11 -2.42
N PHE A 136 -20.14 0.89 -1.54
CA PHE A 136 -20.27 2.28 -1.93
C PHE A 136 -19.14 2.73 -2.89
N TYR A 137 -17.90 2.34 -2.61
CA TYR A 137 -16.79 2.68 -3.49
C TYR A 137 -16.94 2.09 -4.88
N ALA A 138 -17.35 0.83 -4.97
CA ALA A 138 -17.51 0.14 -6.23
C ALA A 138 -18.76 0.56 -7.01
N THR A 139 -19.82 1.06 -6.33
CA THR A 139 -21.06 1.50 -7.00
C THR A 139 -21.04 2.98 -7.36
N ASP A 140 -20.68 3.85 -6.42
CA ASP A 140 -20.95 5.27 -6.53
C ASP A 140 -19.69 6.11 -6.81
N MET A 141 -18.51 5.63 -6.40
CA MET A 141 -17.29 6.44 -6.42
C MET A 141 -16.33 6.07 -7.56
N TYR A 142 -16.32 4.82 -8.01
CA TYR A 142 -15.34 4.34 -8.98
C TYR A 142 -15.98 3.45 -10.06
N PRO A 143 -16.53 4.04 -11.14
CA PRO A 143 -17.18 3.30 -12.22
C PRO A 143 -16.30 2.26 -12.93
N ASP A 144 -14.98 2.46 -12.95
CA ASP A 144 -14.02 1.52 -13.52
C ASP A 144 -13.68 0.34 -12.57
N HIS A 145 -14.34 0.26 -11.40
CA HIS A 145 -14.15 -0.86 -10.48
C HIS A 145 -14.63 -2.17 -11.09
N GLY A 146 -13.83 -3.23 -10.96
CA GLY A 146 -14.14 -4.53 -11.56
C GLY A 146 -15.49 -5.15 -11.14
N MET A 147 -16.06 -4.68 -10.02
CA MET A 147 -17.38 -5.10 -9.52
C MET A 147 -18.50 -4.11 -9.85
N HIS A 148 -18.19 -2.94 -10.44
CA HIS A 148 -19.18 -1.88 -10.67
C HIS A 148 -20.38 -2.37 -11.46
N ALA A 149 -20.16 -2.94 -12.63
CA ALA A 149 -21.23 -3.42 -13.52
C ALA A 149 -22.08 -4.50 -12.82
N TYR A 150 -21.45 -5.44 -12.13
CA TYR A 150 -22.16 -6.49 -11.40
C TYR A 150 -23.04 -5.91 -10.29
N TYR A 151 -22.51 -5.02 -9.46
CA TYR A 151 -23.26 -4.42 -8.35
C TYR A 151 -24.39 -3.49 -8.81
N THR A 152 -24.20 -2.77 -9.92
CA THR A 152 -25.19 -1.77 -10.39
C THR A 152 -26.23 -2.35 -11.35
N GLN A 153 -25.90 -3.41 -12.11
CA GLN A 153 -26.76 -3.94 -13.17
C GLN A 153 -27.41 -5.26 -12.79
N SER A 154 -26.82 -6.03 -11.87
CA SER A 154 -27.31 -7.37 -11.52
C SER A 154 -27.89 -7.46 -10.10
N LEU A 155 -27.72 -6.43 -9.27
CA LEU A 155 -28.15 -6.42 -7.88
C LEU A 155 -28.97 -5.16 -7.56
N ASP A 156 -30.24 -5.36 -7.19
CA ASP A 156 -31.23 -4.27 -7.07
C ASP A 156 -31.18 -3.54 -5.73
N SER A 157 -30.54 -4.10 -4.71
CA SER A 157 -30.52 -3.52 -3.38
C SER A 157 -29.13 -3.48 -2.74
N MET A 158 -28.95 -2.59 -1.77
CA MET A 158 -27.74 -2.53 -0.95
C MET A 158 -27.51 -3.86 -0.21
N GLU A 159 -28.58 -4.47 0.31
CA GLU A 159 -28.51 -5.76 1.00
C GLU A 159 -27.97 -6.86 0.07
N ALA A 160 -28.49 -6.96 -1.16
CA ALA A 160 -27.99 -7.93 -2.15
C ALA A 160 -26.51 -7.72 -2.48
N ARG A 161 -26.07 -6.44 -2.59
CA ARG A 161 -24.66 -6.09 -2.84
C ARG A 161 -23.76 -6.45 -1.65
N LEU A 162 -24.22 -6.21 -0.43
CA LEU A 162 -23.48 -6.56 0.79
C LEU A 162 -23.37 -8.09 0.94
N ASN A 163 -24.46 -8.83 0.70
CA ASN A 163 -24.43 -10.29 0.71
C ASN A 163 -23.45 -10.84 -0.32
N ALA A 164 -23.47 -10.31 -1.54
CA ALA A 164 -22.51 -10.69 -2.58
C ALA A 164 -21.05 -10.34 -2.20
N ALA A 165 -20.83 -9.24 -1.45
CA ALA A 165 -19.51 -8.87 -0.96
C ALA A 165 -19.00 -9.79 0.18
N ILE A 166 -19.92 -10.34 0.99
CA ILE A 166 -19.62 -11.29 2.07
C ILE A 166 -19.35 -12.69 1.52
N GLU A 167 -20.24 -13.17 0.69
CA GLU A 167 -20.18 -14.54 0.14
C GLU A 167 -19.09 -14.70 -0.93
N GLY A 168 -18.71 -13.59 -1.54
CA GLY A 168 -17.85 -13.57 -2.72
C GLY A 168 -18.65 -13.83 -4.00
N VAL A 169 -18.07 -13.42 -5.12
CA VAL A 169 -18.67 -13.64 -6.45
C VAL A 169 -17.76 -14.56 -7.24
N THR A 170 -18.25 -15.74 -7.54
CA THR A 170 -17.58 -16.62 -8.50
C THR A 170 -17.72 -15.99 -9.89
N LYS A 171 -16.64 -15.51 -10.47
CA LYS A 171 -16.66 -15.04 -11.85
C LYS A 171 -16.94 -16.24 -12.74
N PRO A 172 -17.91 -16.15 -13.68
CA PRO A 172 -18.07 -17.19 -14.69
C PRO A 172 -16.74 -17.40 -15.43
N GLY A 173 -16.16 -18.60 -15.37
CA GLY A 173 -14.90 -18.94 -16.03
C GLY A 173 -13.62 -18.79 -15.18
N ALA A 174 -13.72 -18.63 -13.87
CA ALA A 174 -12.60 -18.77 -12.94
C ALA A 174 -12.66 -20.18 -12.33
N GLU A 175 -12.19 -21.18 -13.05
CA GLU A 175 -11.76 -22.48 -12.54
C GLU A 175 -10.26 -22.47 -12.28
#